data_51f07a52db4b3e99d3120cab1a5e0a37
#
_entry.id   51f07a52db4b3e99d3120cab1a5e0a37
#
_cell.length_a   1.000
_cell.length_b   1.000
_cell.length_c   1.000
_cell.angle_alpha   90.00
_cell.angle_beta   90.00
_cell.angle_gamma   90.00
#
_symmetry.space_group_name_H-M   'P 1'
#
loop_
_entity.id
_entity.type
_entity.pdbx_description
1 polymer ?
#
loop_
_entity_poly.entity_id
_entity_poly.type
_entity_poly.pdbx_seq_one_letter_code
_entity_poly.pdbx_strand_id
1 'polypeptide(L)'
;MRYEGILMKKIFIVTLIIVTFLFVTNQEKIFVTAEVDGVENIVATVDAKKNLPLEINFIHSVQKTPVIEELEFDGEKFILRRTKYKSHGVGLPFMESDGNFHEEGGYFIMDDMNRTIENLSLRTGVGTNLTIKLDGEEFKLYEEFPTGTKIDIYPSSSLKKFFIAIIGRNF
;
A
#
# COMPACT_ATOMS: atom_id res chain seq x y z
N MET A 1 -40.97 13.43 -34.96
CA MET A 1 -40.92 14.11 -33.65
C MET A 1 -40.97 13.18 -32.41
N ARG A 2 -41.90 12.20 -32.29
CA ARG A 2 -41.99 11.34 -31.08
C ARG A 2 -40.83 10.35 -30.94
N TYR A 3 -40.31 9.80 -32.03
CA TYR A 3 -39.18 8.85 -32.06
C TYR A 3 -37.84 9.50 -31.75
N GLU A 4 -37.60 10.71 -32.17
CA GLU A 4 -36.36 11.47 -31.90
C GLU A 4 -36.23 11.78 -30.39
N GLY A 5 -37.30 12.12 -29.70
CA GLY A 5 -37.27 12.33 -28.26
C GLY A 5 -37.00 11.06 -27.46
N ILE A 6 -37.43 9.89 -27.93
CA ILE A 6 -37.13 8.58 -27.28
C ILE A 6 -35.67 8.19 -27.52
N LEU A 7 -35.16 8.38 -28.73
CA LEU A 7 -33.78 8.11 -29.08
C LEU A 7 -32.83 9.00 -28.27
N MET A 8 -33.08 10.29 -28.16
CA MET A 8 -32.27 11.20 -27.36
C MET A 8 -32.27 10.82 -25.88
N LYS A 9 -33.41 10.42 -25.29
CA LYS A 9 -33.47 9.95 -23.90
C LYS A 9 -32.60 8.68 -23.70
N LYS A 10 -32.65 7.72 -24.63
CA LYS A 10 -31.83 6.50 -24.55
C LYS A 10 -30.34 6.84 -24.64
N ILE A 11 -29.93 7.70 -25.55
CA ILE A 11 -28.53 8.15 -25.68
C ILE A 11 -28.10 8.81 -24.38
N PHE A 12 -28.90 9.73 -23.84
CA PHE A 12 -28.59 10.41 -22.57
C PHE A 12 -28.38 9.42 -21.42
N ILE A 13 -29.28 8.42 -21.27
CA ILE A 13 -29.15 7.40 -20.21
C ILE A 13 -27.87 6.59 -20.40
N VAL A 14 -27.58 6.13 -21.62
CA VAL A 14 -26.35 5.36 -21.91
C VAL A 14 -25.10 6.19 -21.61
N THR A 15 -25.10 7.45 -22.04
CA THR A 15 -23.97 8.36 -21.76
C THR A 15 -23.80 8.56 -20.24
N LEU A 16 -24.89 8.76 -19.50
CA LEU A 16 -24.85 8.92 -18.04
C LEU A 16 -24.26 7.66 -17.37
N ILE A 17 -24.69 6.47 -17.80
CA ILE A 17 -24.16 5.19 -17.30
C ILE A 17 -22.66 5.09 -17.56
N ILE A 18 -22.21 5.40 -18.79
CA ILE A 18 -20.79 5.35 -19.15
C ILE A 18 -19.98 6.35 -18.29
N VAL A 19 -20.46 7.59 -18.16
CA VAL A 19 -19.76 8.61 -17.35
C VAL A 19 -19.67 8.18 -15.89
N THR A 20 -20.78 7.68 -15.32
CA THR A 20 -20.80 7.18 -13.94
C THR A 20 -19.84 5.99 -13.77
N PHE A 21 -19.85 5.05 -14.71
CA PHE A 21 -18.94 3.91 -14.70
C PHE A 21 -17.46 4.35 -14.73
N LEU A 22 -17.10 5.26 -15.65
CA LEU A 22 -15.76 5.81 -15.74
C LEU A 22 -15.35 6.56 -14.47
N PHE A 23 -16.27 7.34 -13.88
CA PHE A 23 -16.02 8.06 -12.64
C PHE A 23 -15.72 7.10 -11.49
N VAL A 24 -16.54 6.06 -11.30
CA VAL A 24 -16.36 5.07 -10.22
C VAL A 24 -15.08 4.26 -10.41
N THR A 25 -14.78 3.84 -11.64
CA THR A 25 -13.58 3.04 -11.92
C THR A 25 -12.27 3.84 -11.92
N ASN A 26 -12.34 5.16 -12.02
CA ASN A 26 -11.17 6.05 -11.97
C ASN A 26 -10.81 6.52 -10.54
N GLN A 27 -11.55 6.06 -9.52
CA GLN A 27 -11.17 6.35 -8.13
C GLN A 27 -9.81 5.72 -7.81
N GLU A 28 -8.95 6.50 -7.19
CA GLU A 28 -7.63 6.02 -6.77
C GLU A 28 -7.74 5.13 -5.53
N LYS A 29 -7.02 4.03 -5.55
CA LYS A 29 -6.99 3.05 -4.47
C LYS A 29 -5.55 2.67 -4.14
N ILE A 30 -5.31 2.30 -2.91
CA ILE A 30 -4.08 1.63 -2.51
C ILE A 30 -4.28 0.13 -2.75
N PHE A 31 -3.39 -0.45 -3.53
CA PHE A 31 -3.31 -1.88 -3.76
C PHE A 31 -2.17 -2.47 -2.93
N VAL A 32 -2.45 -3.58 -2.27
CA VAL A 32 -1.45 -4.48 -1.70
C VAL A 32 -1.44 -5.71 -2.57
N THR A 33 -0.30 -6.05 -3.15
CA THR A 33 -0.18 -7.19 -4.05
C THR A 33 0.97 -8.10 -3.63
N ALA A 34 0.82 -9.40 -3.90
CA ALA A 34 1.83 -10.42 -3.67
C ALA A 34 2.18 -11.10 -4.99
N GLU A 35 3.46 -11.19 -5.31
CA GLU A 35 3.94 -11.91 -6.48
C GLU A 35 4.31 -13.35 -6.09
N VAL A 36 3.52 -14.32 -6.55
CA VAL A 36 3.73 -15.75 -6.33
C VAL A 36 3.87 -16.43 -7.69
N ASP A 37 4.98 -17.13 -7.92
CA ASP A 37 5.29 -17.83 -9.18
C ASP A 37 5.20 -16.93 -10.43
N GLY A 38 5.61 -15.65 -10.27
CA GLY A 38 5.55 -14.65 -11.34
C GLY A 38 4.14 -14.11 -11.62
N VAL A 39 3.15 -14.48 -10.80
CA VAL A 39 1.77 -13.98 -10.89
C VAL A 39 1.49 -13.00 -9.76
N GLU A 40 1.05 -11.81 -10.12
CA GLU A 40 0.61 -10.80 -9.16
C GLU A 40 -0.81 -11.10 -8.66
N ASN A 41 -0.96 -11.28 -7.35
CA ASN A 41 -2.23 -11.50 -6.66
C ASN A 41 -2.57 -10.29 -5.80
N ILE A 42 -3.83 -9.84 -5.84
CA ILE A 42 -4.30 -8.75 -4.97
C ILE A 42 -4.58 -9.34 -3.58
N VAL A 43 -3.90 -8.81 -2.58
CA VAL A 43 -4.09 -9.16 -1.16
C VAL A 43 -5.16 -8.27 -0.55
N ALA A 44 -5.04 -6.96 -0.76
CA ALA A 44 -5.99 -5.97 -0.24
C ALA A 44 -6.13 -4.78 -1.20
N THR A 45 -7.27 -4.11 -1.08
CA THR A 45 -7.53 -2.87 -1.82
C THR A 45 -8.35 -1.93 -0.93
N VAL A 46 -7.84 -0.73 -0.66
CA VAL A 46 -8.53 0.32 0.11
C VAL A 46 -8.58 1.63 -0.67
N ASP A 47 -9.48 2.52 -0.30
CA ASP A 47 -9.55 3.84 -0.94
C ASP A 47 -8.31 4.68 -0.60
N ALA A 48 -7.70 5.31 -1.60
CA ALA A 48 -6.53 6.18 -1.45
C ALA A 48 -6.94 7.52 -0.85
N LYS A 49 -7.17 7.54 0.47
CA LYS A 49 -7.52 8.75 1.22
C LYS A 49 -6.25 9.41 1.75
N LYS A 50 -6.18 10.74 1.67
CA LYS A 50 -5.12 11.49 2.34
C LYS A 50 -5.12 11.19 3.84
N ASN A 51 -3.93 11.08 4.42
CA ASN A 51 -3.66 10.69 5.80
C ASN A 51 -4.08 9.23 6.12
N LEU A 52 -4.17 8.36 5.12
CA LEU A 52 -4.39 6.94 5.35
C LEU A 52 -3.16 6.33 6.05
N PRO A 53 -3.32 5.76 7.26
CA PRO A 53 -2.21 5.15 7.97
C PRO A 53 -1.88 3.77 7.40
N LEU A 54 -0.58 3.49 7.36
CA LEU A 54 -0.03 2.17 7.07
C LEU A 54 1.03 1.86 8.13
N GLU A 55 0.89 0.75 8.84
CA GLU A 55 1.89 0.24 9.77
C GLU A 55 2.51 -1.04 9.21
N ILE A 56 3.83 -1.11 9.22
CA ILE A 56 4.60 -2.30 8.81
C ILE A 56 5.31 -2.83 10.05
N ASN A 57 5.03 -4.09 10.40
CA ASN A 57 5.63 -4.77 11.54
C ASN A 57 6.47 -5.94 11.06
N PHE A 58 7.70 -6.04 11.55
CA PHE A 58 8.55 -7.18 11.25
C PHE A 58 9.58 -7.44 12.34
N ILE A 59 10.12 -8.66 12.36
CA ILE A 59 11.27 -9.00 13.19
C ILE A 59 12.55 -8.77 12.36
N HIS A 60 13.42 -7.92 12.87
CA HIS A 60 14.70 -7.61 12.22
C HIS A 60 15.54 -8.89 12.03
N SER A 61 16.00 -9.13 10.82
CA SER A 61 16.63 -10.40 10.44
C SER A 61 17.91 -10.74 11.23
N VAL A 62 18.68 -9.72 11.64
CA VAL A 62 19.93 -9.88 12.41
C VAL A 62 19.67 -9.78 13.90
N GLN A 63 19.04 -8.70 14.36
CA GLN A 63 18.84 -8.41 15.79
C GLN A 63 17.77 -9.29 16.44
N LYS A 64 16.91 -9.93 15.64
CA LYS A 64 15.79 -10.77 16.11
C LYS A 64 14.85 -10.03 17.08
N THR A 65 14.72 -8.72 16.90
CA THR A 65 13.84 -7.84 17.69
C THR A 65 12.81 -7.18 16.79
N PRO A 66 11.64 -6.80 17.35
CA PRO A 66 10.58 -6.17 16.57
C PRO A 66 11.00 -4.78 16.08
N VAL A 67 10.58 -4.48 14.86
CA VAL A 67 10.60 -3.17 14.22
C VAL A 67 9.20 -2.83 13.76
N ILE A 68 8.79 -1.60 13.99
CA ILE A 68 7.49 -1.06 13.60
C ILE A 68 7.76 0.23 12.82
N GLU A 69 7.30 0.29 11.59
CA GLU A 69 7.35 1.48 10.74
C GLU A 69 5.93 2.03 10.55
N GLU A 70 5.73 3.29 10.91
CA GLU A 70 4.46 3.99 10.77
C GLU A 70 4.56 4.96 9.59
N LEU A 71 3.76 4.71 8.57
CA LEU A 71 3.68 5.49 7.34
C LEU A 71 2.31 6.15 7.22
N GLU A 72 2.26 7.19 6.42
CA GLU A 72 1.04 7.91 6.06
C GLU A 72 1.01 8.16 4.56
N PHE A 73 -0.12 7.92 3.92
CA PHE A 73 -0.33 8.28 2.53
C PHE A 73 -0.75 9.75 2.44
N ASP A 74 0.02 10.59 1.75
CA ASP A 74 -0.22 12.03 1.66
C ASP A 74 -1.22 12.43 0.57
N GLY A 75 -1.70 11.47 -0.21
CA GLY A 75 -2.56 11.63 -1.38
C GLY A 75 -1.86 11.32 -2.69
N GLU A 76 -0.54 11.10 -2.67
CA GLU A 76 0.27 10.76 -3.84
C GLU A 76 1.25 9.61 -3.54
N LYS A 77 1.87 9.63 -2.35
CA LYS A 77 2.92 8.69 -1.93
C LYS A 77 2.88 8.42 -0.45
N PHE A 78 3.62 7.40 -0.01
CA PHE A 78 3.79 7.12 1.40
C PHE A 78 4.95 7.93 2.00
N ILE A 79 4.71 8.47 3.19
CA ILE A 79 5.70 9.17 4.00
C ILE A 79 5.93 8.36 5.26
N LEU A 80 7.17 7.93 5.51
CA LEU A 80 7.55 7.34 6.78
C LEU A 80 7.59 8.45 7.84
N ARG A 81 6.75 8.30 8.87
CA ARG A 81 6.57 9.27 9.95
C ARG A 81 7.32 8.88 11.21
N ARG A 82 7.38 7.57 11.49
CA ARG A 82 7.98 7.04 12.71
C ARG A 82 8.54 5.65 12.49
N THR A 83 9.66 5.35 13.17
CA THR A 83 10.19 3.99 13.30
C THR A 83 10.42 3.67 14.76
N LYS A 84 9.96 2.50 15.23
CA LYS A 84 10.16 1.98 16.58
C LYS A 84 10.91 0.67 16.50
N TYR A 85 11.94 0.48 17.33
CA TYR A 85 12.72 -0.76 17.38
C TYR A 85 13.31 -1.01 18.76
N LYS A 86 13.65 -2.27 19.10
CA LYS A 86 14.18 -2.65 20.42
C LYS A 86 15.70 -2.79 20.49
N SER A 87 16.36 -2.80 19.34
CA SER A 87 17.82 -2.95 19.30
C SER A 87 18.36 -2.20 18.08
N HIS A 88 19.44 -1.48 18.27
CA HIS A 88 20.12 -0.82 17.15
C HIS A 88 20.62 -1.87 16.16
N GLY A 89 20.35 -1.64 14.88
CA GLY A 89 20.70 -2.56 13.80
C GLY A 89 21.00 -1.83 12.50
N VAL A 90 21.63 -2.54 11.58
CA VAL A 90 21.93 -1.99 10.26
C VAL A 90 20.64 -1.62 9.53
N GLY A 91 20.58 -0.41 9.02
CA GLY A 91 19.42 0.11 8.27
C GLY A 91 18.33 0.75 9.13
N LEU A 92 18.46 0.74 10.47
CA LEU A 92 17.55 1.45 11.35
C LEU A 92 18.02 2.90 11.57
N PRO A 93 17.08 3.88 11.67
CA PRO A 93 17.41 5.29 11.84
C PRO A 93 17.99 5.54 13.23
N PHE A 94 19.05 6.35 13.34
CA PHE A 94 19.67 6.71 14.61
C PHE A 94 20.32 8.10 14.60
N MET A 95 20.32 8.80 13.46
CA MET A 95 20.93 10.12 13.33
C MET A 95 19.90 11.23 13.53
N GLU A 96 20.30 12.37 14.08
CA GLU A 96 19.44 13.55 14.21
C GLU A 96 18.86 14.02 12.85
N SER A 97 19.53 13.72 11.75
CA SER A 97 19.03 13.99 10.41
C SER A 97 17.83 13.12 10.01
N ASP A 98 17.59 12.01 10.70
CA ASP A 98 16.49 11.10 10.41
C ASP A 98 15.18 11.54 11.10
N GLY A 99 15.25 12.31 12.19
CA GLY A 99 14.12 12.77 12.98
C GLY A 99 14.49 13.04 14.43
N ASN A 100 13.49 13.00 15.31
CA ASN A 100 13.65 13.17 16.75
C ASN A 100 13.78 11.83 17.44
N PHE A 101 14.96 11.54 18.00
CA PHE A 101 15.23 10.28 18.69
C PHE A 101 14.90 10.36 20.18
N HIS A 102 14.20 9.34 20.69
CA HIS A 102 13.97 9.16 22.12
C HIS A 102 13.73 7.69 22.48
N GLU A 103 13.65 7.38 23.78
CA GLU A 103 13.34 6.05 24.29
C GLU A 103 12.03 6.07 25.07
N GLU A 104 11.12 5.14 24.76
CA GLU A 104 9.87 4.99 25.49
C GLU A 104 9.42 3.51 25.51
N GLY A 105 9.02 3.03 26.68
CA GLY A 105 8.47 1.66 26.84
C GLY A 105 9.44 0.53 26.42
N GLY A 106 10.75 0.77 26.48
CA GLY A 106 11.77 -0.16 26.05
C GLY A 106 11.94 -0.28 24.53
N TYR A 107 11.46 0.73 23.80
CA TYR A 107 11.73 0.95 22.39
C TYR A 107 12.58 2.20 22.19
N PHE A 108 13.46 2.13 21.22
CA PHE A 108 14.06 3.29 20.57
C PHE A 108 13.07 3.79 19.53
N ILE A 109 12.76 5.07 19.55
CA ILE A 109 11.76 5.70 18.69
C ILE A 109 12.41 6.84 17.93
N MET A 110 12.23 6.86 16.63
CA MET A 110 12.56 7.97 15.76
C MET A 110 11.26 8.57 15.24
N ASP A 111 10.91 9.75 15.76
CA ASP A 111 9.71 10.51 15.38
C ASP A 111 10.02 11.60 14.36
N ASP A 112 8.96 12.27 13.87
CA ASP A 112 9.03 13.39 12.93
C ASP A 112 9.83 13.10 11.67
N MET A 113 9.91 11.83 11.29
CA MET A 113 10.50 11.42 10.03
C MET A 113 9.62 11.91 8.87
N ASN A 114 10.22 12.54 7.88
CA ASN A 114 9.52 13.00 6.66
C ASN A 114 10.13 12.34 5.43
N ARG A 115 10.45 11.04 5.57
CA ARG A 115 11.09 10.29 4.50
C ARG A 115 10.04 9.79 3.51
N THR A 116 10.12 10.29 2.30
CA THR A 116 9.30 9.82 1.17
C THR A 116 9.71 8.42 0.74
N ILE A 117 8.72 7.56 0.57
CA ILE A 117 8.88 6.21 0.00
C ILE A 117 8.20 6.19 -1.37
N GLU A 118 8.99 6.19 -2.43
CA GLU A 118 8.47 6.19 -3.81
C GLU A 118 7.96 4.81 -4.24
N ASN A 119 8.68 3.75 -3.83
CA ASN A 119 8.32 2.37 -4.14
C ASN A 119 8.32 1.55 -2.85
N LEU A 120 7.14 1.27 -2.32
CA LEU A 120 6.99 0.46 -1.12
C LEU A 120 6.90 -1.02 -1.51
N SER A 121 8.08 -1.66 -1.53
CA SER A 121 8.24 -3.07 -1.88
C SER A 121 8.90 -3.81 -0.73
N LEU A 122 8.22 -4.83 -0.22
CA LEU A 122 8.63 -5.66 0.90
C LEU A 122 8.87 -7.10 0.43
N ARG A 123 9.50 -7.91 1.30
CA ARG A 123 9.60 -9.36 1.08
C ARG A 123 9.31 -10.12 2.36
N THR A 124 8.51 -11.18 2.23
CA THR A 124 8.38 -12.17 3.30
C THR A 124 9.73 -12.84 3.52
N GLY A 125 10.11 -13.06 4.78
CA GLY A 125 11.42 -13.64 5.13
C GLY A 125 11.31 -14.65 6.27
N VAL A 126 12.28 -15.55 6.36
CA VAL A 126 12.33 -16.54 7.45
C VAL A 126 12.41 -15.82 8.79
N GLY A 127 11.40 -16.04 9.64
CA GLY A 127 11.34 -15.48 10.99
C GLY A 127 11.19 -13.96 11.07
N THR A 128 10.84 -13.30 9.96
CA THR A 128 10.57 -11.85 9.96
C THR A 128 9.15 -11.51 10.43
N ASN A 129 8.23 -12.46 10.38
CA ASN A 129 6.83 -12.29 10.77
C ASN A 129 6.21 -11.01 10.20
N LEU A 130 6.46 -10.77 8.90
CA LEU A 130 6.02 -9.56 8.21
C LEU A 130 4.49 -9.42 8.26
N THR A 131 4.04 -8.34 8.86
CA THR A 131 2.62 -7.98 9.02
C THR A 131 2.44 -6.52 8.60
N ILE A 132 1.33 -6.20 7.98
CA ILE A 132 0.93 -4.83 7.72
C ILE A 132 -0.44 -4.55 8.35
N LYS A 133 -0.66 -3.29 8.78
CA LYS A 133 -2.00 -2.80 9.12
C LYS A 133 -2.33 -1.65 8.20
N LEU A 134 -3.44 -1.76 7.48
CA LEU A 134 -3.89 -0.79 6.50
C LEU A 134 -5.40 -0.56 6.67
N ASP A 135 -5.81 0.69 6.84
CA ASP A 135 -7.22 1.09 7.05
C ASP A 135 -7.91 0.32 8.21
N GLY A 136 -7.15 0.03 9.27
CA GLY A 136 -7.64 -0.69 10.46
C GLY A 136 -7.66 -2.22 10.35
N GLU A 137 -7.34 -2.79 9.19
CA GLU A 137 -7.22 -4.24 9.00
C GLU A 137 -5.77 -4.70 9.09
N GLU A 138 -5.54 -5.87 9.70
CA GLU A 138 -4.23 -6.51 9.83
C GLU A 138 -4.09 -7.69 8.87
N PHE A 139 -2.98 -7.70 8.11
CA PHE A 139 -2.63 -8.76 7.18
C PHE A 139 -1.31 -9.40 7.60
N LYS A 140 -1.37 -10.67 7.99
CA LYS A 140 -0.19 -11.45 8.40
C LYS A 140 0.45 -12.12 7.18
N LEU A 141 1.19 -11.35 6.41
CA LEU A 141 1.76 -11.77 5.14
C LEU A 141 2.68 -13.00 5.26
N TYR A 142 3.30 -13.19 6.41
CA TYR A 142 4.17 -14.35 6.67
C TYR A 142 3.39 -15.67 6.86
N GLU A 143 2.09 -15.61 7.22
CA GLU A 143 1.21 -16.78 7.32
C GLU A 143 0.57 -17.13 5.97
N GLU A 144 0.31 -16.10 5.15
CA GLU A 144 -0.44 -16.25 3.89
C GLU A 144 0.46 -16.60 2.71
N PHE A 145 1.73 -16.17 2.73
CA PHE A 145 2.63 -16.27 1.57
C PHE A 145 3.95 -16.96 1.89
N PRO A 146 4.50 -17.74 0.93
CA PRO A 146 5.81 -18.35 1.06
C PRO A 146 6.92 -17.32 1.34
N THR A 147 7.98 -17.77 1.98
CA THR A 147 9.20 -16.96 2.17
C THR A 147 9.77 -16.51 0.82
N GLY A 148 10.16 -15.23 0.73
CA GLY A 148 10.71 -14.63 -0.49
C GLY A 148 9.67 -13.98 -1.38
N THR A 149 8.38 -14.13 -1.06
CA THR A 149 7.29 -13.47 -1.81
C THR A 149 7.48 -11.95 -1.76
N LYS A 150 7.45 -11.32 -2.93
CA LYS A 150 7.46 -9.87 -3.07
C LYS A 150 6.08 -9.31 -2.81
N ILE A 151 6.00 -8.30 -1.96
CA ILE A 151 4.79 -7.57 -1.61
C ILE A 151 4.97 -6.12 -2.04
N ASP A 152 4.12 -5.65 -2.94
CA ASP A 152 4.13 -4.26 -3.38
C ASP A 152 2.88 -3.53 -2.85
N ILE A 153 3.07 -2.30 -2.37
CA ILE A 153 1.99 -1.43 -1.87
C ILE A 153 2.08 -0.11 -2.62
N TYR A 154 1.05 0.22 -3.40
CA TYR A 154 1.08 1.39 -4.27
C TYR A 154 -0.31 1.94 -4.59
N PRO A 155 -0.42 3.26 -4.85
CA PRO A 155 -1.64 3.87 -5.34
C PRO A 155 -1.85 3.57 -6.84
N SER A 156 -3.07 3.26 -7.23
CA SER A 156 -3.47 3.12 -8.63
C SER A 156 -4.98 3.28 -8.79
N SER A 157 -5.44 3.67 -9.97
CA SER A 157 -6.87 3.56 -10.28
C SER A 157 -7.24 2.15 -10.70
N SER A 158 -8.45 1.71 -10.35
CA SER A 158 -8.98 0.41 -10.75
C SER A 158 -9.00 0.24 -12.28
N LEU A 159 -9.26 1.32 -13.02
CA LEU A 159 -9.23 1.35 -14.47
C LEU A 159 -7.82 1.10 -15.02
N LYS A 160 -6.81 1.78 -14.47
CA LYS A 160 -5.39 1.58 -14.86
C LYS A 160 -4.95 0.14 -14.61
N LYS A 161 -5.29 -0.42 -13.44
CA LYS A 161 -4.99 -1.81 -13.08
C LYS A 161 -5.64 -2.80 -14.06
N PHE A 162 -6.91 -2.58 -14.42
CA PHE A 162 -7.63 -3.40 -15.40
C PHE A 162 -6.95 -3.38 -16.77
N PHE A 163 -6.53 -2.22 -17.28
CA PHE A 163 -5.83 -2.13 -18.56
C PHE A 163 -4.47 -2.82 -18.54
N ILE A 164 -3.69 -2.69 -17.47
CA ILE A 164 -2.40 -3.37 -17.31
C ILE A 164 -2.61 -4.89 -17.33
N ALA A 165 -3.64 -5.41 -16.63
CA ALA A 165 -3.95 -6.83 -16.59
C ALA A 165 -4.36 -7.39 -17.97
N ILE A 166 -4.99 -6.59 -18.83
CA ILE A 166 -5.37 -7.01 -20.19
C ILE A 166 -4.15 -6.96 -21.14
N ILE A 167 -3.38 -5.86 -21.11
CA ILE A 167 -2.25 -5.66 -22.02
C ILE A 167 -1.08 -6.57 -21.65
N GLY A 168 -0.80 -6.73 -20.33
CA GLY A 168 0.29 -7.56 -19.82
C GLY A 168 0.12 -9.07 -20.05
N ARG A 169 -1.07 -9.54 -20.44
CA ARG A 169 -1.32 -10.94 -20.84
C ARG A 169 -0.91 -11.26 -22.29
N ASN A 170 -0.51 -10.25 -23.06
CA ASN A 170 -0.20 -10.37 -24.50
C ASN A 170 1.30 -10.23 -24.83
N PHE A 171 2.19 -10.35 -23.83
CA PHE A 171 3.64 -10.35 -24.05
C PHE A 171 4.30 -11.48 -23.27
#